data_02f0622ccf7fbead3ffb59ac4710815f
#
_entry.id   02f0622ccf7fbead3ffb59ac4710815f
#
_cell.length_a   1.000
_cell.length_b   1.000
_cell.length_c   1.000
_cell.angle_alpha   90.00
_cell.angle_beta   90.00
_cell.angle_gamma   90.00
#
_symmetry.space_group_name_H-M   'P 1'
#
loop_
_entity.id
_entity.type
_entity.pdbx_description
1 polymer ?
#
loop_
_entity_poly.entity_id
_entity_poly.type
_entity_poly.pdbx_seq_one_letter_code
_entity_poly.pdbx_strand_id
1 'polypeptide(L)'
;MSETNEPEQRSLEWFEKRKRRVTGSTVGGILGLSPYMTRADVMRNMVREALGAEREFTGNVATQYGTNNEPGAIIEWQMETGLQWKPAYFIQHEDWLGASPDGWTSDGGLLEVKCPYGKRDDAAPVFKTPDEQPHYLAQMQVQMFVARVSHCHFYQWSAHGSRHDRIERDDIWLAGNLPRLKQFHAEFLDELATNADEHLGPKRVEIDTPEARRMMAEWDELADQLDRAAERKKDLLADMVRVAGERNAIFAGRKLTCTKREGAISYAKAIKALCPQADLEPYRGKASEYWQVR
;
A
#
# COMPACT_ATOMS: atom_id res chain seq x y z
N MET A 1 13.62 38.32 7.94
CA MET A 1 13.60 36.91 7.60
C MET A 1 12.14 36.49 7.71
N SER A 2 11.46 36.29 6.57
CA SER A 2 10.07 35.81 6.58
C SER A 2 10.08 34.40 7.17
N GLU A 3 9.35 34.20 8.26
CA GLU A 3 8.97 32.86 8.70
C GLU A 3 8.26 32.20 7.52
N THR A 4 8.92 31.26 6.87
CA THR A 4 8.30 30.41 5.85
C THR A 4 7.32 29.55 6.62
N ASN A 5 6.03 29.74 6.34
CA ASN A 5 4.91 28.99 6.91
C ASN A 5 4.89 27.58 6.28
N GLU A 6 6.00 26.84 6.43
CA GLU A 6 6.13 25.48 5.89
C GLU A 6 5.52 24.49 6.90
N PRO A 7 4.74 23.52 6.43
CA PRO A 7 4.04 22.60 7.32
C PRO A 7 5.01 21.70 8.08
N GLU A 8 4.76 21.55 9.37
CA GLU A 8 5.47 20.62 10.23
C GLU A 8 5.36 19.19 9.69
N GLN A 9 6.43 18.40 9.88
CA GLN A 9 6.41 16.99 9.55
C GLN A 9 5.24 16.27 10.24
N ARG A 10 4.59 15.37 9.48
CA ARG A 10 3.43 14.59 9.92
C ARG A 10 2.12 15.38 10.08
N SER A 11 2.09 16.68 9.75
CA SER A 11 0.83 17.43 9.61
C SER A 11 0.05 16.99 8.35
N LEU A 12 -1.26 17.29 8.31
CA LEU A 12 -2.07 16.99 7.13
C LEU A 12 -1.53 17.66 5.87
N GLU A 13 -1.07 18.91 5.98
CA GLU A 13 -0.50 19.67 4.88
C GLU A 13 0.82 19.07 4.38
N TRP A 14 1.65 18.55 5.29
CA TRP A 14 2.86 17.83 4.94
C TRP A 14 2.55 16.53 4.17
N PHE A 15 1.50 15.80 4.55
CA PHE A 15 1.06 14.62 3.80
C PHE A 15 0.54 14.98 2.42
N GLU A 16 -0.22 16.09 2.29
CA GLU A 16 -0.70 16.55 0.98
C GLU A 16 0.45 16.94 0.04
N LYS A 17 1.49 17.62 0.54
CA LYS A 17 2.69 17.94 -0.24
C LYS A 17 3.44 16.70 -0.73
N ARG A 18 3.36 15.59 -0.02
CA ARG A 18 4.02 14.31 -0.38
C ARG A 18 3.24 13.48 -1.37
N LYS A 19 1.92 13.65 -1.44
CA LYS A 19 1.04 12.87 -2.32
C LYS A 19 1.54 12.91 -3.77
N ARG A 20 1.39 11.77 -4.45
CA ARG A 20 1.77 11.57 -5.85
C ARG A 20 3.25 11.77 -6.17
N ARG A 21 4.13 11.76 -5.17
CA ARG A 21 5.58 11.90 -5.37
C ARG A 21 6.34 10.71 -4.84
N VAL A 22 7.40 10.36 -5.52
CA VAL A 22 8.44 9.51 -4.93
C VAL A 22 9.12 10.31 -3.83
N THR A 23 9.30 9.70 -2.68
CA THR A 23 9.94 10.35 -1.51
C THR A 23 11.13 9.54 -1.05
N GLY A 24 12.10 10.19 -0.39
CA GLY A 24 13.29 9.52 0.12
C GLY A 24 12.99 8.20 0.86
N SER A 25 11.94 8.19 1.71
CA SER A 25 11.55 7.00 2.47
C SER A 25 10.98 5.84 1.63
N THR A 26 10.53 6.09 0.39
CA THR A 26 9.98 5.05 -0.50
C THR A 26 11.03 4.47 -1.46
N VAL A 27 12.16 5.15 -1.63
CA VAL A 27 13.21 4.77 -2.59
C VAL A 27 13.74 3.36 -2.36
N GLY A 28 13.98 2.98 -1.11
CA GLY A 28 14.44 1.63 -0.77
C GLY A 28 13.47 0.54 -1.26
N GLY A 29 12.17 0.73 -1.10
CA GLY A 29 11.14 -0.19 -1.58
C GLY A 29 11.08 -0.24 -3.11
N ILE A 30 11.11 0.91 -3.78
CA ILE A 30 11.07 1.02 -5.25
C ILE A 30 12.26 0.28 -5.89
N LEU A 31 13.44 0.41 -5.31
CA LEU A 31 14.67 -0.21 -5.81
C LEU A 31 14.87 -1.66 -5.36
N GLY A 32 13.98 -2.23 -4.54
CA GLY A 32 14.09 -3.60 -4.02
C GLY A 32 15.17 -3.77 -2.93
N LEU A 33 15.54 -2.70 -2.25
CA LEU A 33 16.56 -2.67 -1.21
C LEU A 33 15.96 -2.75 0.21
N SER A 34 14.66 -2.50 0.36
CA SER A 34 13.99 -2.44 1.66
C SER A 34 13.56 -3.83 2.14
N PRO A 35 13.86 -4.19 3.40
CA PRO A 35 13.31 -5.40 4.01
C PRO A 35 11.87 -5.21 4.52
N TYR A 36 11.33 -3.99 4.49
CA TYR A 36 10.05 -3.64 5.10
C TYR A 36 8.91 -3.47 4.10
N MET A 37 9.22 -3.16 2.85
CA MET A 37 8.22 -2.96 1.79
C MET A 37 8.80 -3.30 0.42
N THR A 38 7.97 -3.89 -0.41
CA THR A 38 8.29 -4.19 -1.80
C THR A 38 7.93 -3.01 -2.72
N ARG A 39 8.37 -3.07 -3.97
CA ARG A 39 7.99 -2.12 -5.02
C ARG A 39 6.47 -2.08 -5.23
N ALA A 40 5.81 -3.24 -5.16
CA ALA A 40 4.36 -3.36 -5.27
C ALA A 40 3.64 -2.71 -4.08
N ASP A 41 4.17 -2.86 -2.85
CA ASP A 41 3.62 -2.18 -1.67
C ASP A 41 3.72 -0.66 -1.79
N VAL A 42 4.85 -0.13 -2.32
CA VAL A 42 4.99 1.31 -2.56
C VAL A 42 3.98 1.80 -3.59
N MET A 43 3.83 1.08 -4.72
CA MET A 43 2.85 1.40 -5.76
C MET A 43 1.44 1.46 -5.18
N ARG A 44 1.03 0.41 -4.50
CA ARG A 44 -0.27 0.31 -3.86
C ARG A 44 -0.53 1.46 -2.89
N ASN A 45 0.43 1.74 -2.01
CA ASN A 45 0.29 2.82 -1.03
C ASN A 45 0.17 4.19 -1.71
N MET A 46 0.96 4.47 -2.74
CA MET A 46 0.91 5.74 -3.46
C MET A 46 -0.42 5.92 -4.20
N VAL A 47 -0.97 4.87 -4.84
CA VAL A 47 -2.29 4.94 -5.50
C VAL A 47 -3.39 5.17 -4.46
N ARG A 48 -3.40 4.43 -3.35
CA ARG A 48 -4.37 4.61 -2.26
C ARG A 48 -4.33 6.02 -1.66
N GLU A 49 -3.13 6.54 -1.35
CA GLU A 49 -2.95 7.91 -0.86
C GLU A 49 -3.43 8.96 -1.88
N ALA A 50 -3.16 8.76 -3.17
CA ALA A 50 -3.61 9.68 -4.23
C ALA A 50 -5.13 9.76 -4.34
N LEU A 51 -5.83 8.66 -4.02
CA LEU A 51 -7.30 8.56 -4.03
C LEU A 51 -7.93 8.92 -2.67
N GLY A 52 -7.14 9.26 -1.66
CA GLY A 52 -7.64 9.58 -0.31
C GLY A 52 -8.16 8.37 0.46
N ALA A 53 -7.78 7.14 0.06
CA ALA A 53 -8.12 5.95 0.81
C ALA A 53 -7.33 5.85 2.12
N GLU A 54 -7.90 5.20 3.13
CA GLU A 54 -7.23 4.96 4.40
C GLU A 54 -5.93 4.18 4.20
N ARG A 55 -4.92 4.52 4.99
CA ARG A 55 -3.65 3.81 4.99
C ARG A 55 -3.84 2.43 5.60
N GLU A 56 -3.34 1.40 4.91
CA GLU A 56 -3.37 0.02 5.44
C GLU A 56 -2.42 -0.15 6.63
N PHE A 57 -1.32 0.59 6.64
CA PHE A 57 -0.38 0.63 7.76
C PHE A 57 -0.44 2.00 8.45
N THR A 58 -0.94 2.01 9.67
CA THR A 58 -1.07 3.21 10.51
C THR A 58 0.07 3.36 11.52
N GLY A 59 1.09 2.52 11.44
CA GLY A 59 2.18 2.43 12.39
C GLY A 59 2.04 1.25 13.35
N ASN A 60 3.12 0.95 14.05
CA ASN A 60 3.18 -0.06 15.09
C ASN A 60 4.04 0.44 16.27
N VAL A 61 4.25 -0.40 17.29
CA VAL A 61 5.07 -0.06 18.47
C VAL A 61 6.47 0.41 18.09
N ALA A 62 7.08 -0.19 17.04
CA ALA A 62 8.41 0.20 16.60
C ALA A 62 8.42 1.59 15.94
N THR A 63 7.41 1.90 15.13
CA THR A 63 7.23 3.24 14.52
C THR A 63 7.03 4.31 15.59
N GLN A 64 6.17 4.01 16.59
CA GLN A 64 5.90 4.91 17.69
C GLN A 64 7.14 5.15 18.55
N TYR A 65 7.91 4.10 18.83
CA TYR A 65 9.17 4.21 19.55
C TYR A 65 10.15 5.12 18.82
N GLY A 66 10.33 4.94 17.51
CA GLY A 66 11.16 5.80 16.68
C GLY A 66 10.76 7.26 16.79
N THR A 67 9.48 7.55 16.59
CA THR A 67 8.94 8.92 16.65
C THR A 67 9.13 9.56 18.03
N ASN A 68 8.92 8.82 19.12
CA ASN A 68 9.01 9.35 20.48
C ASN A 68 10.45 9.65 20.90
N ASN A 69 11.42 8.91 20.38
CA ASN A 69 12.82 9.05 20.77
C ASN A 69 13.65 9.95 19.83
N GLU A 70 13.17 10.22 18.62
CA GLU A 70 13.85 11.07 17.64
C GLU A 70 14.28 12.44 18.18
N PRO A 71 13.44 13.21 18.92
CA PRO A 71 13.88 14.49 19.48
C PRO A 71 15.03 14.38 20.48
N GLY A 72 15.01 13.36 21.35
CA GLY A 72 16.09 13.08 22.30
C GLY A 72 17.39 12.69 21.59
N ALA A 73 17.29 11.84 20.58
CA ALA A 73 18.43 11.42 19.76
C ALA A 73 19.09 12.61 19.03
N ILE A 74 18.29 13.57 18.53
CA ILE A 74 18.82 14.79 17.91
C ILE A 74 19.62 15.62 18.92
N ILE A 75 19.13 15.75 20.15
CA ILE A 75 19.84 16.48 21.22
C ILE A 75 21.17 15.80 21.52
N GLU A 76 21.18 14.48 21.69
CA GLU A 76 22.41 13.73 21.95
C GLU A 76 23.40 13.84 20.78
N TRP A 77 22.93 13.73 19.53
CA TRP A 77 23.75 13.94 18.35
C TRP A 77 24.42 15.33 18.36
N GLN A 78 23.69 16.40 18.72
CA GLN A 78 24.28 17.74 18.85
C GLN A 78 25.33 17.81 19.94
N MET A 79 25.12 17.14 21.07
CA MET A 79 26.10 17.07 22.18
C MET A 79 27.36 16.30 21.78
N GLU A 80 27.21 15.20 21.06
CA GLU A 80 28.33 14.36 20.62
C GLU A 80 29.17 15.04 19.53
N THR A 81 28.52 15.74 18.59
CA THR A 81 29.21 16.30 17.42
C THR A 81 29.59 17.77 17.56
N GLY A 82 28.93 18.51 18.47
CA GLY A 82 29.06 19.97 18.56
C GLY A 82 28.35 20.72 17.41
N LEU A 83 27.75 20.04 16.48
CA LEU A 83 27.00 20.65 15.37
C LEU A 83 25.60 21.11 15.82
N GLN A 84 25.12 22.18 15.20
CA GLN A 84 23.74 22.65 15.44
C GLN A 84 22.79 22.00 14.44
N TRP A 85 21.58 21.69 14.92
CA TRP A 85 20.48 21.17 14.14
C TRP A 85 19.42 22.25 13.91
N LYS A 86 18.77 22.19 12.74
CA LYS A 86 17.54 22.94 12.43
C LYS A 86 16.53 22.01 11.77
N PRO A 87 15.21 22.16 12.05
CA PRO A 87 14.20 21.33 11.42
C PRO A 87 14.23 21.48 9.90
N ALA A 88 14.04 20.39 9.20
CA ALA A 88 13.82 20.37 7.77
C ALA A 88 12.34 20.14 7.48
N TYR A 89 11.84 20.81 6.46
CA TYR A 89 10.48 20.64 5.94
C TYR A 89 10.51 19.71 4.72
N PHE A 90 9.35 19.48 4.11
CA PHE A 90 9.31 18.77 2.85
C PHE A 90 9.97 19.60 1.74
N ILE A 91 11.00 19.05 1.12
CA ILE A 91 11.72 19.67 0.01
C ILE A 91 11.22 19.01 -1.28
N GLN A 92 10.61 19.79 -2.16
CA GLN A 92 10.17 19.32 -3.45
C GLN A 92 11.27 19.52 -4.49
N HIS A 93 11.50 18.49 -5.31
CA HIS A 93 12.35 18.53 -6.47
C HIS A 93 11.56 18.08 -7.69
N GLU A 94 11.22 18.99 -8.59
CA GLU A 94 10.24 18.79 -9.65
C GLU A 94 8.87 18.30 -9.10
N ASP A 95 7.95 17.89 -9.99
CA ASP A 95 6.61 17.47 -9.58
C ASP A 95 6.52 16.01 -9.12
N TRP A 96 7.59 15.25 -9.33
CA TRP A 96 7.57 13.79 -9.11
C TRP A 96 8.42 13.32 -7.94
N LEU A 97 9.33 14.13 -7.43
CA LEU A 97 10.32 13.73 -6.41
C LEU A 97 10.33 14.74 -5.26
N GLY A 98 10.52 14.25 -4.04
CA GLY A 98 10.72 15.07 -2.87
C GLY A 98 11.36 14.31 -1.71
N ALA A 99 11.73 15.05 -0.67
CA ALA A 99 12.35 14.49 0.52
C ALA A 99 11.94 15.23 1.79
N SER A 100 11.93 14.54 2.91
CA SER A 100 11.79 15.10 4.26
C SER A 100 12.93 14.53 5.12
N PRO A 101 14.11 15.11 5.10
CA PRO A 101 15.17 14.74 6.05
C PRO A 101 14.76 15.17 7.46
N ASP A 102 15.38 14.60 8.49
CA ASP A 102 15.05 14.92 9.88
C ASP A 102 15.63 16.28 10.30
N GLY A 103 16.60 16.82 9.56
CA GLY A 103 17.06 18.17 9.79
C GLY A 103 18.20 18.64 8.89
N TRP A 104 18.49 19.93 9.00
CA TRP A 104 19.68 20.59 8.46
C TRP A 104 20.75 20.67 9.53
N THR A 105 22.00 20.56 9.15
CA THR A 105 23.15 20.66 10.06
C THR A 105 23.97 21.94 9.80
N SER A 106 24.63 22.45 10.84
CA SER A 106 25.38 23.73 10.76
C SER A 106 26.59 23.68 9.83
N ASP A 107 27.09 22.50 9.48
CA ASP A 107 28.16 22.30 8.50
C ASP A 107 27.64 22.19 7.04
N GLY A 108 26.35 22.44 6.83
CA GLY A 108 25.74 22.49 5.51
C GLY A 108 25.26 21.14 4.97
N GLY A 109 25.15 20.13 5.81
CA GLY A 109 24.61 18.81 5.48
C GLY A 109 23.18 18.61 5.95
N LEU A 110 22.74 17.33 5.91
CA LEU A 110 21.48 16.84 6.44
C LEU A 110 21.72 15.94 7.65
N LEU A 111 20.67 15.72 8.43
CA LEU A 111 20.60 14.71 9.47
C LEU A 111 19.48 13.71 9.14
N GLU A 112 19.79 12.43 9.29
CA GLU A 112 18.82 11.32 9.27
C GLU A 112 19.01 10.50 10.55
N VAL A 113 17.96 10.38 11.37
CA VAL A 113 17.98 9.71 12.66
C VAL A 113 17.19 8.41 12.59
N LYS A 114 17.72 7.36 13.20
CA LYS A 114 17.02 6.08 13.38
C LYS A 114 17.12 5.62 14.83
N CYS A 115 15.95 5.38 15.46
CA CYS A 115 15.85 4.82 16.79
C CYS A 115 15.26 3.40 16.68
N PRO A 116 16.08 2.35 16.42
CA PRO A 116 15.58 1.01 16.16
C PRO A 116 15.00 0.37 17.42
N TYR A 117 13.70 0.04 17.39
CA TYR A 117 12.97 -0.60 18.50
C TYR A 117 13.65 -1.87 19.02
N GLY A 118 14.23 -2.67 18.13
CA GLY A 118 14.94 -3.90 18.50
C GLY A 118 16.22 -3.67 19.32
N LYS A 119 16.66 -2.41 19.48
CA LYS A 119 17.84 -2.04 20.27
C LYS A 119 17.52 -1.35 21.60
N ARG A 120 16.23 -1.15 21.93
CA ARG A 120 15.79 -0.39 23.11
C ARG A 120 16.26 -0.96 24.45
N ASP A 121 16.33 -2.31 24.56
CA ASP A 121 16.69 -3.05 25.78
C ASP A 121 18.10 -3.64 25.71
N ASP A 122 18.87 -3.38 24.65
CA ASP A 122 20.23 -3.88 24.45
C ASP A 122 21.19 -3.01 25.22
N ALA A 123 21.80 -3.54 26.30
CA ALA A 123 22.71 -2.79 27.17
C ALA A 123 24.04 -2.37 26.48
N ALA A 124 24.38 -3.00 25.36
CA ALA A 124 25.55 -2.66 24.53
C ALA A 124 25.17 -2.79 23.04
N PRO A 125 24.37 -1.86 22.50
CA PRO A 125 23.82 -1.99 21.17
C PRO A 125 24.90 -1.93 20.08
N VAL A 126 24.90 -2.93 19.22
CA VAL A 126 25.70 -2.95 18.00
C VAL A 126 24.78 -2.56 16.85
N PHE A 127 25.04 -1.40 16.26
CA PHE A 127 24.31 -0.90 15.09
C PHE A 127 24.96 -1.39 13.81
N LYS A 128 24.11 -1.66 12.80
CA LYS A 128 24.57 -1.99 11.47
C LYS A 128 25.27 -0.81 10.80
N THR A 129 26.22 -1.10 9.95
CA THR A 129 26.83 -0.08 9.10
C THR A 129 25.84 0.43 8.05
N PRO A 130 26.05 1.61 7.44
CA PRO A 130 25.23 2.07 6.33
C PRO A 130 25.19 1.08 5.16
N ASP A 131 26.30 0.42 4.83
CA ASP A 131 26.36 -0.58 3.74
C ASP A 131 25.51 -1.82 4.00
N GLU A 132 25.34 -2.20 5.27
CA GLU A 132 24.43 -3.28 5.67
C GLU A 132 22.94 -2.86 5.65
N GLN A 133 22.68 -1.58 5.39
CA GLN A 133 21.35 -0.97 5.36
C GLN A 133 21.13 -0.16 4.06
N PRO A 134 21.22 -0.80 2.88
CA PRO A 134 21.21 -0.11 1.58
C PRO A 134 19.94 0.71 1.33
N HIS A 135 18.84 0.38 1.98
CA HIS A 135 17.59 1.16 1.91
C HIS A 135 17.72 2.54 2.57
N TYR A 136 18.47 2.67 3.67
CA TYR A 136 18.73 3.97 4.29
C TYR A 136 19.78 4.76 3.51
N LEU A 137 20.79 4.09 2.95
CA LEU A 137 21.71 4.76 2.02
C LEU A 137 20.96 5.36 0.84
N ALA A 138 20.10 4.58 0.20
CA ALA A 138 19.29 5.04 -0.92
C ALA A 138 18.39 6.23 -0.53
N GLN A 139 17.79 6.21 0.66
CA GLN A 139 17.02 7.31 1.21
C GLN A 139 17.88 8.58 1.32
N MET A 140 19.02 8.49 1.96
CA MET A 140 19.92 9.63 2.18
C MET A 140 20.50 10.17 0.87
N GLN A 141 20.84 9.32 -0.10
CA GLN A 141 21.32 9.77 -1.41
C GLN A 141 20.28 10.64 -2.12
N VAL A 142 19.01 10.21 -2.11
CA VAL A 142 17.92 11.00 -2.70
C VAL A 142 17.65 12.28 -1.90
N GLN A 143 17.71 12.23 -0.58
CA GLN A 143 17.57 13.42 0.27
C GLN A 143 18.64 14.46 -0.06
N MET A 144 19.91 14.03 -0.15
CA MET A 144 21.03 14.91 -0.50
C MET A 144 20.92 15.51 -1.90
N PHE A 145 20.44 14.71 -2.86
CA PHE A 145 20.17 15.18 -4.21
C PHE A 145 19.09 16.27 -4.24
N VAL A 146 17.96 16.01 -3.60
CA VAL A 146 16.81 16.92 -3.53
C VAL A 146 17.19 18.21 -2.79
N ALA A 147 17.92 18.12 -1.69
CA ALA A 147 18.37 19.23 -0.87
C ALA A 147 19.59 19.96 -1.47
N ARG A 148 20.24 19.42 -2.50
CA ARG A 148 21.44 19.95 -3.15
C ARG A 148 22.63 20.11 -2.20
N VAL A 149 22.81 19.14 -1.30
CA VAL A 149 23.95 19.11 -0.36
C VAL A 149 24.89 17.95 -0.67
N SER A 150 26.09 18.01 -0.12
CA SER A 150 27.14 17.03 -0.38
C SER A 150 27.18 15.87 0.60
N HIS A 151 26.57 16.00 1.79
CA HIS A 151 26.64 14.96 2.82
C HIS A 151 25.39 14.93 3.69
N CYS A 152 25.21 13.78 4.37
CA CYS A 152 24.19 13.52 5.36
C CYS A 152 24.82 12.82 6.57
N HIS A 153 24.49 13.26 7.76
CA HIS A 153 24.81 12.58 9.02
C HIS A 153 23.76 11.52 9.26
N PHE A 154 24.17 10.26 9.33
CA PHE A 154 23.32 9.13 9.69
C PHE A 154 23.55 8.79 11.15
N TYR A 155 22.54 9.00 11.99
CA TYR A 155 22.62 8.78 13.42
C TYR A 155 21.67 7.69 13.87
N GLN A 156 22.20 6.59 14.37
CA GLN A 156 21.45 5.49 14.94
C GLN A 156 21.56 5.55 16.46
N TRP A 157 20.43 5.55 17.15
CA TRP A 157 20.36 5.82 18.57
C TRP A 157 19.55 4.77 19.34
N SER A 158 19.97 4.46 20.56
CA SER A 158 19.18 3.82 21.62
C SER A 158 19.59 4.42 22.98
N ALA A 159 18.80 4.14 24.03
CA ALA A 159 19.07 4.62 25.38
C ALA A 159 20.45 4.16 25.95
N HIS A 160 21.12 3.21 25.32
CA HIS A 160 22.36 2.60 25.80
C HIS A 160 23.55 2.82 24.87
N GLY A 161 23.38 3.57 23.79
CA GLY A 161 24.48 3.90 22.88
C GLY A 161 23.99 4.37 21.51
N SER A 162 24.93 4.89 20.75
CA SER A 162 24.68 5.49 19.44
C SER A 162 25.74 5.05 18.42
N ARG A 163 25.45 5.29 17.15
CA ARG A 163 26.39 5.20 16.05
C ARG A 163 26.17 6.37 15.11
N HIS A 164 27.23 7.09 14.81
CA HIS A 164 27.24 8.21 13.88
C HIS A 164 28.12 7.90 12.68
N ASP A 165 27.55 7.98 11.48
CA ASP A 165 28.26 7.86 10.20
C ASP A 165 28.00 9.13 9.38
N ARG A 166 29.02 9.67 8.71
CA ARG A 166 28.87 10.74 7.72
C ARG A 166 28.87 10.13 6.33
N ILE A 167 27.80 10.34 5.60
CA ILE A 167 27.56 9.78 4.27
C ILE A 167 27.77 10.88 3.24
N GLU A 168 28.63 10.64 2.28
CA GLU A 168 28.84 11.55 1.14
C GLU A 168 27.83 11.25 0.02
N ARG A 169 27.47 12.28 -0.74
CA ARG A 169 26.60 12.11 -1.91
C ARG A 169 27.35 11.40 -3.03
N ASP A 170 26.75 10.34 -3.53
CA ASP A 170 27.26 9.55 -4.64
C ASP A 170 26.49 9.89 -5.95
N ASP A 171 27.09 10.78 -6.74
CA ASP A 171 26.49 11.22 -7.99
C ASP A 171 26.47 10.11 -9.07
N ILE A 172 27.34 9.10 -8.97
CA ILE A 172 27.32 7.93 -9.86
C ILE A 172 26.11 7.05 -9.54
N TRP A 173 25.92 6.75 -8.25
CA TRP A 173 24.75 6.01 -7.78
C TRP A 173 23.44 6.73 -8.17
N LEU A 174 23.39 8.05 -7.98
CA LEU A 174 22.24 8.89 -8.33
C LEU A 174 21.95 8.85 -9.84
N ALA A 175 22.99 9.00 -10.68
CA ALA A 175 22.83 8.94 -12.13
C ALA A 175 22.26 7.59 -12.61
N GLY A 176 22.62 6.49 -11.95
CA GLY A 176 22.10 5.15 -12.26
C GLY A 176 20.68 4.90 -11.76
N ASN A 177 20.26 5.52 -10.67
CA ASN A 177 19.00 5.19 -10.00
C ASN A 177 17.88 6.24 -10.19
N LEU A 178 18.18 7.53 -10.38
CA LEU A 178 17.16 8.54 -10.64
C LEU A 178 16.26 8.23 -11.85
N PRO A 179 16.80 7.73 -13.00
CA PRO A 179 15.95 7.31 -14.12
C PRO A 179 14.98 6.19 -13.75
N ARG A 180 15.40 5.22 -12.92
CA ARG A 180 14.55 4.11 -12.44
C ARG A 180 13.42 4.61 -11.52
N LEU A 181 13.71 5.59 -10.67
CA LEU A 181 12.71 6.23 -9.80
C LEU A 181 11.72 7.05 -10.63
N LYS A 182 12.19 7.76 -11.66
CA LYS A 182 11.33 8.53 -12.57
C LYS A 182 10.43 7.62 -13.41
N GLN A 183 10.96 6.48 -13.86
CA GLN A 183 10.19 5.43 -14.54
C GLN A 183 9.09 4.89 -13.61
N PHE A 184 9.43 4.57 -12.36
CA PHE A 184 8.43 4.13 -11.38
C PHE A 184 7.32 5.17 -11.19
N HIS A 185 7.65 6.45 -11.15
CA HIS A 185 6.64 7.50 -11.05
C HIS A 185 5.74 7.56 -12.29
N ALA A 186 6.29 7.36 -13.49
CA ALA A 186 5.47 7.28 -14.71
C ALA A 186 4.52 6.07 -14.68
N GLU A 187 4.99 4.90 -14.24
CA GLU A 187 4.17 3.71 -14.02
C GLU A 187 3.08 3.96 -12.95
N PHE A 188 3.41 4.68 -11.88
CA PHE A 188 2.42 5.07 -10.87
C PHE A 188 1.30 5.95 -11.47
N LEU A 189 1.62 6.90 -12.33
CA LEU A 189 0.60 7.73 -12.98
C LEU A 189 -0.29 6.93 -13.93
N ASP A 190 0.28 5.97 -14.64
CA ASP A 190 -0.46 5.05 -15.51
C ASP A 190 -1.36 4.13 -14.67
N GLU A 191 -0.83 3.51 -13.62
CA GLU A 191 -1.57 2.65 -12.71
C GLU A 191 -2.73 3.40 -12.02
N LEU A 192 -2.50 4.64 -11.61
CA LEU A 192 -3.54 5.51 -11.04
C LEU A 192 -4.65 5.82 -12.06
N ALA A 193 -4.32 5.94 -13.33
CA ALA A 193 -5.29 6.25 -14.38
C ALA A 193 -6.06 5.03 -14.89
N THR A 194 -5.46 3.84 -14.89
CA THR A 194 -6.00 2.65 -15.56
C THR A 194 -6.45 1.54 -14.61
N ASN A 195 -5.78 1.37 -13.46
CA ASN A 195 -5.97 0.23 -12.55
C ASN A 195 -6.22 0.62 -11.09
N ALA A 196 -6.69 1.84 -10.83
CA ALA A 196 -6.85 2.38 -9.49
C ALA A 196 -7.68 1.47 -8.56
N ASP A 197 -8.75 0.85 -9.07
CA ASP A 197 -9.65 -0.01 -8.30
C ASP A 197 -8.96 -1.27 -7.75
N GLU A 198 -7.95 -1.81 -8.44
CA GLU A 198 -7.18 -2.98 -7.97
C GLU A 198 -6.41 -2.67 -6.68
N HIS A 199 -6.02 -1.43 -6.48
CA HIS A 199 -5.32 -0.98 -5.28
C HIS A 199 -6.26 -0.66 -4.11
N LEU A 200 -7.54 -0.42 -4.36
CA LEU A 200 -8.54 -0.14 -3.32
C LEU A 200 -9.09 -1.42 -2.69
N GLY A 201 -9.12 -2.52 -3.45
CA GLY A 201 -9.55 -3.82 -2.96
C GLY A 201 -8.64 -4.40 -1.87
N PRO A 202 -9.02 -5.49 -1.19
CA PRO A 202 -8.17 -6.19 -0.23
C PRO A 202 -6.84 -6.62 -0.87
N LYS A 203 -5.76 -6.58 -0.08
CA LYS A 203 -4.46 -7.06 -0.55
C LYS A 203 -4.54 -8.55 -0.87
N ARG A 204 -4.20 -8.91 -2.12
CA ARG A 204 -4.15 -10.31 -2.55
C ARG A 204 -2.75 -10.86 -2.37
N VAL A 205 -2.66 -12.04 -1.80
CA VAL A 205 -1.41 -12.80 -1.76
C VAL A 205 -1.40 -13.71 -2.98
N GLU A 206 -0.37 -13.60 -3.81
CA GLU A 206 -0.17 -14.51 -4.93
C GLU A 206 0.38 -15.84 -4.42
N ILE A 207 -0.36 -16.92 -4.65
CA ILE A 207 0.02 -18.27 -4.25
C ILE A 207 0.12 -19.12 -5.51
N ASP A 208 1.34 -19.30 -6.01
CA ASP A 208 1.64 -20.11 -7.18
C ASP A 208 2.51 -21.33 -6.80
N THR A 209 1.95 -22.20 -5.98
CA THR A 209 2.59 -23.48 -5.61
C THR A 209 2.06 -24.63 -6.47
N PRO A 210 2.81 -25.74 -6.61
CA PRO A 210 2.30 -26.94 -7.30
C PRO A 210 1.00 -27.48 -6.69
N GLU A 211 0.79 -27.29 -5.40
CA GLU A 211 -0.44 -27.64 -4.70
C GLU A 211 -1.60 -26.73 -5.10
N ALA A 212 -1.40 -25.39 -5.11
CA ALA A 212 -2.42 -24.44 -5.53
C ALA A 212 -2.86 -24.68 -6.99
N ARG A 213 -1.92 -24.96 -7.88
CA ARG A 213 -2.24 -25.30 -9.28
C ARG A 213 -3.07 -26.57 -9.40
N ARG A 214 -2.80 -27.60 -8.59
CA ARG A 214 -3.62 -28.82 -8.57
C ARG A 214 -5.04 -28.55 -8.05
N MET A 215 -5.15 -27.76 -6.97
CA MET A 215 -6.46 -27.38 -6.43
C MET A 215 -7.27 -26.58 -7.46
N MET A 216 -6.65 -25.66 -8.18
CA MET A 216 -7.33 -24.89 -9.24
C MET A 216 -7.76 -25.79 -10.41
N ALA A 217 -6.91 -26.72 -10.86
CA ALA A 217 -7.26 -27.66 -11.92
C ALA A 217 -8.44 -28.57 -11.52
N GLU A 218 -8.48 -29.05 -10.28
CA GLU A 218 -9.61 -29.82 -9.74
C GLU A 218 -10.89 -28.99 -9.66
N TRP A 219 -10.76 -27.73 -9.24
CA TRP A 219 -11.88 -26.78 -9.19
C TRP A 219 -12.49 -26.57 -10.59
N ASP A 220 -11.64 -26.32 -11.59
CA ASP A 220 -12.09 -26.08 -12.97
C ASP A 220 -12.75 -27.33 -13.57
N GLU A 221 -12.20 -28.52 -13.31
CA GLU A 221 -12.81 -29.78 -13.74
C GLU A 221 -14.20 -29.99 -13.12
N LEU A 222 -14.36 -29.70 -11.83
CA LEU A 222 -15.65 -29.80 -11.15
C LEU A 222 -16.67 -28.77 -11.68
N ALA A 223 -16.23 -27.56 -11.98
CA ALA A 223 -17.07 -26.54 -12.59
C ALA A 223 -17.59 -26.99 -13.96
N ASP A 224 -16.69 -27.50 -14.81
CA ASP A 224 -17.05 -28.06 -16.12
C ASP A 224 -18.05 -29.24 -16.01
N GLN A 225 -17.86 -30.12 -15.04
CA GLN A 225 -18.79 -31.24 -14.79
C GLN A 225 -20.19 -30.74 -14.37
N LEU A 226 -20.24 -29.72 -13.48
CA LEU A 226 -21.50 -29.11 -13.06
C LEU A 226 -22.24 -28.45 -14.23
N ASP A 227 -21.53 -27.72 -15.07
CA ASP A 227 -22.13 -27.06 -16.24
C ASP A 227 -22.67 -28.08 -17.24
N ARG A 228 -21.89 -29.13 -17.57
CA ARG A 228 -22.36 -30.23 -18.43
C ARG A 228 -23.56 -30.95 -17.83
N ALA A 229 -23.58 -31.21 -16.53
CA ALA A 229 -24.71 -31.83 -15.84
C ALA A 229 -25.96 -30.95 -15.84
N ALA A 230 -25.79 -29.62 -15.66
CA ALA A 230 -26.87 -28.64 -15.71
C ALA A 230 -27.49 -28.59 -17.11
N GLU A 231 -26.69 -28.52 -18.17
CA GLU A 231 -27.19 -28.51 -19.55
C GLU A 231 -27.87 -29.84 -19.89
N ARG A 232 -27.28 -30.98 -19.52
CA ARG A 232 -27.92 -32.28 -19.73
C ARG A 232 -29.25 -32.42 -19.00
N LYS A 233 -29.35 -31.89 -17.79
CA LYS A 233 -30.62 -31.87 -17.01
C LYS A 233 -31.66 -31.00 -17.67
N LYS A 234 -31.27 -29.89 -18.28
CA LYS A 234 -32.16 -28.99 -19.05
C LYS A 234 -32.72 -29.68 -20.30
N ASP A 235 -31.82 -30.37 -21.05
CA ASP A 235 -32.24 -31.16 -22.23
C ASP A 235 -33.21 -32.27 -21.87
N LEU A 236 -32.92 -33.05 -20.81
CA LEU A 236 -33.79 -34.08 -20.31
C LEU A 236 -35.17 -33.53 -19.89
N LEU A 237 -35.22 -32.36 -19.28
CA LEU A 237 -36.46 -31.70 -18.92
C LEU A 237 -37.27 -31.34 -20.18
N ALA A 238 -36.61 -30.80 -21.20
CA ALA A 238 -37.26 -30.48 -22.49
C ALA A 238 -37.83 -31.73 -23.17
N ASP A 239 -37.06 -32.84 -23.14
CA ASP A 239 -37.53 -34.13 -23.65
C ASP A 239 -38.75 -34.67 -22.89
N MET A 240 -38.72 -34.59 -21.55
CA MET A 240 -39.86 -35.00 -20.70
C MET A 240 -41.10 -34.16 -21.00
N VAL A 241 -40.97 -32.83 -21.16
CA VAL A 241 -42.09 -31.94 -21.53
C VAL A 241 -42.66 -32.32 -22.88
N ARG A 242 -41.81 -32.61 -23.88
CA ARG A 242 -42.23 -33.06 -25.21
C ARG A 242 -42.99 -34.38 -25.15
N VAL A 243 -42.48 -35.39 -24.42
CA VAL A 243 -43.16 -36.69 -24.22
C VAL A 243 -44.52 -36.51 -23.52
N ALA A 244 -44.62 -35.58 -22.55
CA ALA A 244 -45.86 -35.27 -21.87
C ALA A 244 -46.87 -34.47 -22.72
N GLY A 245 -46.50 -34.05 -23.95
CA GLY A 245 -47.33 -33.22 -24.81
C GLY A 245 -47.62 -31.86 -24.19
N GLU A 246 -46.62 -31.26 -23.52
CA GLU A 246 -46.64 -29.93 -22.83
C GLU A 246 -47.75 -29.85 -21.75
N ARG A 247 -48.14 -30.96 -21.16
CA ARG A 247 -49.15 -31.05 -20.11
C ARG A 247 -48.56 -31.46 -18.78
N ASN A 248 -49.25 -31.11 -17.69
CA ASN A 248 -48.91 -31.63 -16.38
C ASN A 248 -49.10 -33.17 -16.39
N ALA A 249 -48.10 -33.89 -15.90
CA ALA A 249 -48.06 -35.36 -15.96
C ALA A 249 -47.41 -35.97 -14.72
N ILE A 250 -47.68 -37.25 -14.52
CA ILE A 250 -46.85 -38.11 -13.62
C ILE A 250 -45.86 -38.86 -14.53
N PHE A 251 -44.61 -38.50 -14.46
CA PHE A 251 -43.55 -39.05 -15.28
C PHE A 251 -42.70 -40.00 -14.44
N ALA A 252 -42.84 -41.28 -14.65
CA ALA A 252 -42.19 -42.34 -13.88
C ALA A 252 -42.29 -42.15 -12.34
N GLY A 253 -43.48 -41.86 -11.83
CA GLY A 253 -43.75 -41.66 -10.40
C GLY A 253 -43.44 -40.28 -9.86
N ARG A 254 -42.88 -39.37 -10.67
CA ARG A 254 -42.60 -37.98 -10.30
C ARG A 254 -43.51 -36.98 -11.02
N LYS A 255 -43.89 -35.91 -10.31
CA LYS A 255 -44.77 -34.87 -10.91
C LYS A 255 -43.97 -33.98 -11.85
N LEU A 256 -44.34 -33.90 -13.10
CA LEU A 256 -43.91 -32.91 -14.07
C LEU A 256 -45.01 -31.85 -14.14
N THR A 257 -44.73 -30.62 -13.74
CA THR A 257 -45.77 -29.57 -13.59
C THR A 257 -45.26 -28.26 -14.20
N CYS A 258 -46.07 -27.68 -15.09
CA CYS A 258 -45.86 -26.31 -15.56
C CYS A 258 -46.40 -25.33 -14.52
N THR A 259 -45.53 -24.51 -13.95
CA THR A 259 -45.92 -23.46 -12.99
C THR A 259 -45.77 -22.09 -13.63
N LYS A 260 -46.87 -21.36 -13.76
CA LYS A 260 -46.85 -19.96 -14.15
C LYS A 260 -46.63 -19.10 -12.89
N ARG A 261 -45.64 -18.24 -12.92
CA ARG A 261 -45.36 -17.27 -11.86
C ARG A 261 -45.43 -15.87 -12.45
N GLU A 262 -46.06 -14.94 -11.73
CA GLU A 262 -45.92 -13.52 -12.06
C GLU A 262 -44.48 -13.05 -11.84
N GLY A 263 -44.08 -12.05 -12.62
CA GLY A 263 -42.76 -11.47 -12.46
C GLY A 263 -42.57 -10.87 -11.06
N ALA A 264 -41.42 -11.05 -10.47
CA ALA A 264 -41.10 -10.47 -9.16
C ALA A 264 -41.05 -8.94 -9.24
N ILE A 265 -41.65 -8.28 -8.25
CA ILE A 265 -41.53 -6.82 -8.11
C ILE A 265 -40.09 -6.51 -7.65
N SER A 266 -39.38 -5.69 -8.43
CA SER A 266 -38.09 -5.16 -8.01
C SER A 266 -38.30 -3.97 -7.06
N TYR A 267 -38.35 -4.24 -5.76
CA TYR A 267 -38.55 -3.21 -4.74
C TYR A 267 -37.46 -2.14 -4.80
N ALA A 268 -36.21 -2.50 -5.09
CA ALA A 268 -35.11 -1.54 -5.24
C ALA A 268 -35.36 -0.54 -6.38
N LYS A 269 -35.85 -1.02 -7.54
CA LYS A 269 -36.24 -0.16 -8.67
C LYS A 269 -37.49 0.68 -8.34
N ALA A 270 -38.46 0.11 -7.65
CA ALA A 270 -39.69 0.81 -7.26
C ALA A 270 -39.37 1.93 -6.25
N ILE A 271 -38.55 1.66 -5.22
CA ILE A 271 -38.19 2.67 -4.23
C ILE A 271 -37.37 3.80 -4.90
N LYS A 272 -36.43 3.48 -5.76
CA LYS A 272 -35.65 4.48 -6.50
C LYS A 272 -36.52 5.38 -7.39
N ALA A 273 -37.60 4.84 -7.95
CA ALA A 273 -38.51 5.59 -8.81
C ALA A 273 -39.53 6.40 -8.02
N LEU A 274 -40.09 5.86 -6.93
CA LEU A 274 -41.20 6.46 -6.19
C LEU A 274 -40.74 7.33 -5.01
N CYS A 275 -39.61 6.99 -4.41
CA CYS A 275 -39.05 7.65 -3.22
C CYS A 275 -37.55 7.85 -3.34
N PRO A 276 -37.04 8.66 -4.29
CA PRO A 276 -35.62 8.77 -4.58
C PRO A 276 -34.80 9.38 -3.40
N GLN A 277 -35.46 10.02 -2.43
CA GLN A 277 -34.84 10.62 -1.25
C GLN A 277 -34.96 9.74 0.02
N ALA A 278 -35.45 8.49 -0.10
CA ALA A 278 -35.60 7.62 1.06
C ALA A 278 -34.23 7.19 1.61
N ASP A 279 -34.00 7.38 2.92
CA ASP A 279 -32.88 6.80 3.63
C ASP A 279 -33.14 5.30 3.84
N LEU A 280 -32.32 4.46 3.21
CA LEU A 280 -32.43 2.99 3.27
C LEU A 280 -31.46 2.36 4.29
N GLU A 281 -30.56 3.13 4.90
CA GLU A 281 -29.58 2.58 5.86
C GLU A 281 -30.22 1.87 7.07
N PRO A 282 -31.34 2.36 7.65
CA PRO A 282 -32.03 1.64 8.73
C PRO A 282 -32.55 0.25 8.34
N TYR A 283 -32.69 -0.02 7.05
CA TYR A 283 -33.19 -1.29 6.50
C TYR A 283 -32.11 -2.19 5.91
N ARG A 284 -30.84 -1.80 6.06
CA ARG A 284 -29.70 -2.59 5.59
C ARG A 284 -29.56 -3.83 6.48
N GLY A 285 -29.53 -5.00 5.85
CA GLY A 285 -29.25 -6.27 6.52
C GLY A 285 -27.83 -6.34 7.07
N LYS A 286 -27.55 -7.33 7.88
CA LYS A 286 -26.19 -7.59 8.38
C LYS A 286 -25.26 -7.86 7.21
N ALA A 287 -24.04 -7.31 7.28
CA ALA A 287 -22.96 -7.65 6.36
C ALA A 287 -22.66 -9.14 6.45
N SER A 288 -22.36 -9.77 5.31
CA SER A 288 -21.92 -11.17 5.24
C SER A 288 -20.61 -11.25 4.45
N GLU A 289 -19.73 -12.13 4.87
CA GLU A 289 -18.47 -12.42 4.18
C GLU A 289 -18.58 -13.80 3.52
N TYR A 290 -18.10 -13.91 2.30
CA TYR A 290 -18.01 -15.18 1.59
C TYR A 290 -16.80 -15.21 0.68
N TRP A 291 -16.26 -16.42 0.47
CA TRP A 291 -15.13 -16.65 -0.42
C TRP A 291 -15.65 -17.05 -1.82
N GLN A 292 -14.95 -16.59 -2.83
CA GLN A 292 -15.33 -16.84 -4.22
C GLN A 292 -14.07 -16.97 -5.07
N VAL A 293 -14.04 -17.97 -5.95
CA VAL A 293 -13.07 -18.10 -7.03
C VAL A 293 -13.63 -17.37 -8.25
N ARG A 294 -12.82 -16.52 -8.86
CA ARG A 294 -13.18 -15.78 -10.08
C ARG A 294 -12.11 -15.98 -11.14
#